data_9045d20173356afd3dc2611ef8395ba8
#
_entry.id   9045d20173356afd3dc2611ef8395ba8
#
_cell.length_a   1.000
_cell.length_b   1.000
_cell.length_c   1.000
_cell.angle_alpha   90.00
_cell.angle_beta   90.00
_cell.angle_gamma   90.00
#
_symmetry.space_group_name_H-M   'P 1'
#
loop_
_entity.id
_entity.type
_entity.pdbx_description
1 polymer ?
#
loop_
_entity_poly.entity_id
_entity_poly.type
_entity_poly.pdbx_seq_one_letter_code
_entity_poly.pdbx_strand_id
1 'polypeptide(L)'
;MRTHLSKGLGFSKEDRDTNIERIGWVAGRIARAGGQVIVSAISPYEETRRTARAMTEGEGVPFVEVFVNAPVEECARRDVKGLYAKAFAGEIKEFTGVSDPYEAPSAPDLEVRTDQEDAEASAARILSLLEERGLVPAAEGAPLG
;
A
#
# COMPACT_ATOMS: atom_id res chain seq x y z
N MET A 1 -1.76 13.52 6.64
CA MET A 1 -0.54 13.21 5.85
C MET A 1 -0.12 14.35 4.93
N ARG A 2 -0.97 14.86 4.02
CA ARG A 2 -0.58 15.91 3.06
C ARG A 2 -0.10 17.23 3.69
N THR A 3 -0.59 17.57 4.88
CA THR A 3 -0.20 18.81 5.58
C THR A 3 1.20 18.73 6.19
N HIS A 4 1.71 17.54 6.46
CA HIS A 4 3.00 17.31 7.14
C HIS A 4 3.97 16.51 6.28
N LEU A 5 3.80 15.20 6.16
CA LEU A 5 4.74 14.31 5.46
C LEU A 5 4.86 14.60 3.97
N SER A 6 3.72 14.88 3.31
CA SER A 6 3.67 15.13 1.87
C SER A 6 3.65 16.61 1.52
N LYS A 7 3.90 17.51 2.49
CA LYS A 7 3.88 18.96 2.26
C LYS A 7 4.95 19.35 1.22
N GLY A 8 4.52 20.07 0.20
CA GLY A 8 5.40 20.58 -0.85
C GLY A 8 5.68 19.58 -1.98
N LEU A 9 5.14 18.34 -1.92
CA LEU A 9 5.30 17.34 -2.96
C LEU A 9 4.14 17.38 -3.95
N GLY A 10 4.48 17.23 -5.24
CA GLY A 10 3.57 17.09 -6.36
C GLY A 10 3.30 15.62 -6.74
N PHE A 11 3.25 15.36 -8.05
CA PHE A 11 2.97 14.04 -8.62
C PHE A 11 4.09 13.53 -9.53
N SER A 12 5.21 14.26 -9.65
CA SER A 12 6.38 13.77 -10.39
C SER A 12 6.90 12.45 -9.77
N LYS A 13 7.69 11.70 -10.53
CA LYS A 13 8.31 10.47 -10.03
C LYS A 13 9.11 10.74 -8.77
N GLU A 14 9.95 11.78 -8.77
CA GLU A 14 10.81 12.17 -7.65
C GLU A 14 9.99 12.53 -6.40
N ASP A 15 8.88 13.25 -6.58
CA ASP A 15 7.99 13.62 -5.47
C ASP A 15 7.29 12.40 -4.87
N ARG A 16 6.89 11.45 -5.73
CA ARG A 16 6.28 10.18 -5.28
C ARG A 16 7.29 9.33 -4.53
N ASP A 17 8.51 9.20 -5.03
CA ASP A 17 9.60 8.47 -4.38
C ASP A 17 9.90 9.09 -3.01
N THR A 18 10.12 10.39 -2.96
CA THR A 18 10.34 11.14 -1.71
C THR A 18 9.19 10.94 -0.72
N ASN A 19 7.95 10.93 -1.20
CA ASN A 19 6.78 10.74 -0.34
C ASN A 19 6.77 9.35 0.31
N ILE A 20 7.03 8.30 -0.47
CA ILE A 20 7.05 6.92 0.02
C ILE A 20 8.23 6.70 0.96
N GLU A 21 9.40 7.24 0.68
CA GLU A 21 10.56 7.18 1.58
C GLU A 21 10.29 7.85 2.93
N ARG A 22 9.69 9.05 2.93
CA ARG A 22 9.29 9.74 4.17
C ARG A 22 8.28 8.92 4.98
N ILE A 23 7.28 8.35 4.31
CA ILE A 23 6.28 7.49 4.96
C ILE A 23 6.95 6.25 5.54
N GLY A 24 7.81 5.57 4.77
CA GLY A 24 8.54 4.38 5.20
C GLY A 24 9.43 4.67 6.41
N TRP A 25 10.16 5.77 6.38
CA TRP A 25 11.00 6.19 7.51
C TRP A 25 10.19 6.41 8.79
N VAL A 26 9.08 7.16 8.70
CA VAL A 26 8.21 7.40 9.88
C VAL A 26 7.58 6.10 10.37
N ALA A 27 7.09 5.26 9.46
CA ALA A 27 6.51 3.97 9.81
C ALA A 27 7.52 3.07 10.53
N GLY A 28 8.74 2.98 10.03
CA GLY A 28 9.82 2.23 10.67
C GLY A 28 10.13 2.73 12.09
N ARG A 29 10.17 4.04 12.32
CA ARG A 29 10.38 4.62 13.66
C ARG A 29 9.26 4.30 14.65
N ILE A 30 8.02 4.35 14.20
CA ILE A 30 6.86 4.00 15.04
C ILE A 30 6.89 2.50 15.37
N ALA A 31 7.15 1.66 14.37
CA ALA A 31 7.21 0.23 14.55
C ALA A 31 8.36 -0.20 15.47
N ARG A 32 9.54 0.43 15.34
CA ARG A 32 10.67 0.21 16.26
C ARG A 32 10.33 0.56 17.71
N ALA A 33 9.44 1.55 17.92
CA ALA A 33 8.94 1.89 19.26
C ALA A 33 7.83 0.96 19.78
N GLY A 34 7.53 -0.14 19.07
CA GLY A 34 6.51 -1.14 19.43
C GLY A 34 5.13 -0.86 18.86
N GLY A 35 4.99 0.15 17.99
CA GLY A 35 3.72 0.45 17.32
C GLY A 35 3.49 -0.44 16.10
N GLN A 36 2.22 -0.68 15.77
CA GLN A 36 1.83 -1.29 14.49
C GLN A 36 1.46 -0.18 13.50
N VAL A 37 1.92 -0.29 12.25
CA VAL A 37 1.70 0.74 11.24
C VAL A 37 1.14 0.13 9.96
N ILE A 38 0.03 0.66 9.50
CA ILE A 38 -0.54 0.33 8.19
C ILE A 38 -0.35 1.54 7.27
N VAL A 39 0.30 1.31 6.12
CA VAL A 39 0.51 2.33 5.09
C VAL A 39 -0.35 1.99 3.88
N SER A 40 -1.38 2.81 3.64
CA SER A 40 -2.21 2.73 2.42
C SER A 40 -1.71 3.76 1.41
N ALA A 41 -0.89 3.32 0.47
CA ALA A 41 -0.31 4.17 -0.56
C ALA A 41 -0.30 3.43 -1.91
N ILE A 42 -0.40 4.18 -3.02
CA ILE A 42 -0.30 3.60 -4.36
C ILE A 42 1.11 3.03 -4.58
N SER A 43 2.15 3.78 -4.19
CA SER A 43 3.56 3.38 -4.29
C SER A 43 3.90 2.68 -5.62
N PRO A 44 3.87 3.42 -6.76
CA PRO A 44 3.82 2.79 -8.07
C PRO A 44 5.14 2.17 -8.53
N TYR A 45 6.27 2.49 -7.91
CA TYR A 45 7.60 2.07 -8.36
C TYR A 45 8.19 1.01 -7.44
N GLU A 46 8.68 -0.09 -8.04
CA GLU A 46 9.29 -1.22 -7.34
C GLU A 46 10.49 -0.80 -6.49
N GLU A 47 11.37 0.01 -7.06
CA GLU A 47 12.59 0.47 -6.40
C GLU A 47 12.29 1.21 -5.09
N THR A 48 11.29 2.09 -5.11
CA THR A 48 10.89 2.88 -3.94
C THR A 48 10.27 2.00 -2.85
N ARG A 49 9.47 0.99 -3.23
CA ARG A 49 8.92 -0.01 -2.28
C ARG A 49 10.05 -0.81 -1.63
N ARG A 50 11.04 -1.24 -2.42
CA ARG A 50 12.23 -1.95 -1.92
C ARG A 50 13.05 -1.08 -0.97
N THR A 51 13.22 0.20 -1.28
CA THR A 51 13.90 1.16 -0.41
C THR A 51 13.17 1.30 0.92
N ALA A 52 11.84 1.46 0.90
CA ALA A 52 11.03 1.55 2.11
C ALA A 52 11.12 0.27 2.96
N ARG A 53 11.10 -0.92 2.32
CA ARG A 53 11.32 -2.21 2.99
C ARG A 53 12.70 -2.26 3.65
N ALA A 54 13.75 -1.96 2.89
CA ALA A 54 15.12 -2.02 3.39
C ALA A 54 15.36 -1.08 4.59
N MET A 55 14.80 0.14 4.54
CA MET A 55 14.88 1.08 5.66
C MET A 55 14.18 0.53 6.92
N THR A 56 13.03 -0.11 6.76
CA THR A 56 12.25 -0.65 7.88
C THR A 56 12.93 -1.88 8.48
N GLU A 57 13.32 -2.83 7.64
CA GLU A 57 14.03 -4.05 8.07
C GLU A 57 15.42 -3.75 8.66
N GLY A 58 16.10 -2.70 8.16
CA GLY A 58 17.36 -2.21 8.74
C GLY A 58 17.23 -1.67 10.17
N GLU A 59 16.04 -1.29 10.59
CA GLU A 59 15.71 -0.94 11.99
C GLU A 59 15.37 -2.18 12.86
N GLY A 60 15.44 -3.39 12.31
CA GLY A 60 15.06 -4.63 12.99
C GLY A 60 13.56 -4.85 13.10
N VAL A 61 12.78 -4.24 12.22
CA VAL A 61 11.31 -4.29 12.24
C VAL A 61 10.81 -5.09 11.05
N PRO A 62 9.86 -6.03 11.23
CA PRO A 62 9.23 -6.75 10.13
C PRO A 62 8.51 -5.81 9.16
N PHE A 63 8.61 -6.09 7.87
CA PHE A 63 7.88 -5.41 6.80
C PHE A 63 7.03 -6.41 6.03
N VAL A 64 5.78 -6.08 5.78
CA VAL A 64 4.86 -6.91 4.99
C VAL A 64 4.33 -6.07 3.82
N GLU A 65 4.60 -6.51 2.61
CA GLU A 65 4.09 -5.90 1.38
C GLU A 65 2.85 -6.65 0.89
N VAL A 66 1.72 -5.97 0.95
CA VAL A 66 0.46 -6.50 0.42
C VAL A 66 0.14 -5.82 -0.90
N PHE A 67 0.11 -6.60 -1.96
CA PHE A 67 -0.32 -6.14 -3.28
C PHE A 67 -1.84 -6.19 -3.38
N VAL A 68 -2.48 -5.02 -3.28
CA VAL A 68 -3.93 -4.87 -3.48
C VAL A 68 -4.19 -4.71 -4.96
N ASN A 69 -4.46 -5.81 -5.64
CA ASN A 69 -4.55 -5.89 -7.10
C ASN A 69 -6.00 -5.80 -7.59
N ALA A 70 -6.20 -4.99 -8.63
CA ALA A 70 -7.39 -4.96 -9.47
C ALA A 70 -7.01 -4.41 -10.85
N PRO A 71 -7.62 -4.90 -11.95
CA PRO A 71 -7.45 -4.29 -13.27
C PRO A 71 -7.84 -2.81 -13.27
N VAL A 72 -7.16 -2.01 -14.11
CA VAL A 72 -7.43 -0.56 -14.20
C VAL A 72 -8.88 -0.28 -14.58
N GLU A 73 -9.46 -1.14 -15.43
CA GLU A 73 -10.85 -1.06 -15.86
C GLU A 73 -11.82 -1.19 -14.68
N GLU A 74 -11.50 -2.08 -13.74
CA GLU A 74 -12.30 -2.27 -12.53
C GLU A 74 -12.14 -1.06 -11.58
N CYS A 75 -10.93 -0.55 -11.43
CA CYS A 75 -10.68 0.68 -10.67
C CYS A 75 -11.43 1.87 -11.27
N ALA A 76 -11.43 1.99 -12.60
CA ALA A 76 -12.17 3.02 -13.32
C ALA A 76 -13.70 2.84 -13.20
N ARG A 77 -14.18 1.60 -13.20
CA ARG A 77 -15.62 1.32 -12.98
C ARG A 77 -16.07 1.75 -11.57
N ARG A 78 -15.23 1.55 -10.57
CA ARG A 78 -15.51 1.97 -9.18
C ARG A 78 -15.44 3.47 -9.00
N ASP A 79 -14.50 4.12 -9.60
CA ASP A 79 -14.19 5.58 -9.65
C ASP A 79 -14.92 6.49 -8.64
N VAL A 80 -14.87 6.12 -7.36
CA VAL A 80 -15.65 6.74 -6.27
C VAL A 80 -15.46 8.27 -6.20
N LYS A 81 -14.34 8.78 -6.73
CA LYS A 81 -13.98 10.21 -6.70
C LYS A 81 -14.03 10.88 -8.07
N GLY A 82 -14.41 10.18 -9.14
CA GLY A 82 -14.42 10.69 -10.51
C GLY A 82 -13.01 11.05 -11.05
N LEU A 83 -11.95 10.47 -10.45
CA LEU A 83 -10.58 10.79 -10.85
C LEU A 83 -10.14 10.05 -12.10
N TYR A 84 -10.60 8.82 -12.31
CA TYR A 84 -10.33 8.05 -13.53
C TYR A 84 -10.98 8.71 -14.74
N ALA A 85 -12.24 9.15 -14.62
CA ALA A 85 -12.93 9.86 -15.68
C ALA A 85 -12.15 11.11 -16.12
N LYS A 86 -11.65 11.89 -15.16
CA LYS A 86 -10.82 13.08 -15.44
C LYS A 86 -9.47 12.74 -16.04
N ALA A 87 -8.83 11.65 -15.59
CA ALA A 87 -7.56 11.20 -16.12
C ALA A 87 -7.70 10.73 -17.57
N PHE A 88 -8.73 9.96 -17.90
CA PHE A 88 -9.01 9.54 -19.28
C PHE A 88 -9.40 10.72 -20.19
N ALA A 89 -10.05 11.75 -19.65
CA ALA A 89 -10.32 13.00 -20.36
C ALA A 89 -9.05 13.89 -20.56
N GLY A 90 -7.91 13.49 -19.97
CA GLY A 90 -6.66 14.27 -20.05
C GLY A 90 -6.61 15.50 -19.14
N GLU A 91 -7.61 15.65 -18.25
CA GLU A 91 -7.67 16.76 -17.28
C GLU A 91 -6.67 16.60 -16.14
N ILE A 92 -6.33 15.34 -15.79
CA ILE A 92 -5.32 15.00 -14.79
C ILE A 92 -4.14 14.35 -15.51
N LYS A 93 -2.98 14.95 -15.39
CA LYS A 93 -1.69 14.41 -15.86
C LYS A 93 -1.06 13.56 -14.77
N GLU A 94 -0.10 12.71 -15.16
CA GLU A 94 0.67 11.88 -14.22
C GLU A 94 -0.22 11.03 -13.32
N PHE A 95 -1.27 10.40 -13.90
CA PHE A 95 -2.19 9.55 -13.16
C PHE A 95 -1.76 8.09 -13.29
N THR A 96 -1.39 7.48 -12.15
CA THR A 96 -0.91 6.09 -12.10
C THR A 96 -1.92 5.12 -12.69
N GLY A 97 -1.45 4.28 -13.62
CA GLY A 97 -2.26 3.28 -14.32
C GLY A 97 -3.02 3.82 -15.54
N VAL A 98 -3.00 5.14 -15.81
CA VAL A 98 -3.61 5.76 -17.00
C VAL A 98 -2.55 6.45 -17.85
N SER A 99 -1.92 7.50 -17.34
CA SER A 99 -0.86 8.25 -18.01
C SER A 99 0.53 7.99 -17.43
N ASP A 100 0.61 7.43 -16.24
CA ASP A 100 1.85 7.01 -15.58
C ASP A 100 1.86 5.50 -15.32
N PRO A 101 3.04 4.84 -15.37
CA PRO A 101 3.14 3.42 -15.14
C PRO A 101 2.85 3.05 -13.67
N TYR A 102 2.37 1.83 -13.48
CA TYR A 102 2.37 1.13 -12.21
C TYR A 102 3.20 -0.14 -12.36
N GLU A 103 4.24 -0.26 -11.58
CA GLU A 103 5.10 -1.45 -11.54
C GLU A 103 4.54 -2.41 -10.48
N ALA A 104 3.92 -3.49 -10.93
CA ALA A 104 3.44 -4.52 -10.01
C ALA A 104 4.61 -5.09 -9.18
N PRO A 105 4.41 -5.36 -7.88
CA PRO A 105 5.44 -6.00 -7.07
C PRO A 105 5.86 -7.34 -7.66
N SER A 106 7.17 -7.56 -7.76
CA SER A 106 7.73 -8.81 -8.32
C SER A 106 7.63 -9.98 -7.33
N ALA A 107 7.63 -9.68 -6.03
CA ALA A 107 7.56 -10.68 -4.95
C ALA A 107 6.87 -10.08 -3.71
N PRO A 108 5.56 -9.78 -3.78
CA PRO A 108 4.82 -9.31 -2.61
C PRO A 108 4.68 -10.44 -1.58
N ASP A 109 4.56 -10.09 -0.31
CA ASP A 109 4.29 -11.09 0.75
C ASP A 109 2.90 -11.69 0.62
N LEU A 110 1.94 -10.92 0.09
CA LEU A 110 0.59 -11.36 -0.22
C LEU A 110 0.03 -10.56 -1.40
N GLU A 111 -0.67 -11.22 -2.30
CA GLU A 111 -1.54 -10.59 -3.29
C GLU A 111 -3.01 -10.83 -2.95
N VAL A 112 -3.82 -9.76 -2.90
CA VAL A 112 -5.27 -9.81 -2.77
C VAL A 112 -5.94 -9.26 -4.02
N ARG A 113 -6.85 -10.04 -4.61
CA ARG A 113 -7.53 -9.75 -5.88
C ARG A 113 -8.90 -9.14 -5.60
N THR A 114 -8.94 -7.82 -5.43
CA THR A 114 -10.17 -7.12 -5.03
C THR A 114 -11.24 -7.05 -6.13
N ASP A 115 -10.93 -7.51 -7.31
CA ASP A 115 -11.89 -7.78 -8.40
C ASP A 115 -12.56 -9.15 -8.30
N GLN A 116 -12.03 -10.06 -7.46
CA GLN A 116 -12.47 -11.46 -7.34
C GLN A 116 -12.92 -11.81 -5.92
N GLU A 117 -12.54 -11.03 -4.93
CA GLU A 117 -12.86 -11.23 -3.52
C GLU A 117 -13.34 -9.91 -2.88
N ASP A 118 -14.16 -10.00 -1.86
CA ASP A 118 -14.63 -8.83 -1.11
C ASP A 118 -13.58 -8.35 -0.10
N ALA A 119 -13.88 -7.21 0.54
CA ALA A 119 -12.97 -6.60 1.49
C ALA A 119 -12.77 -7.45 2.76
N GLU A 120 -13.78 -8.21 3.18
CA GLU A 120 -13.71 -9.06 4.37
C GLU A 120 -12.81 -10.27 4.10
N ALA A 121 -12.95 -10.91 2.95
CA ALA A 121 -12.08 -12.02 2.55
C ALA A 121 -10.63 -11.56 2.39
N SER A 122 -10.40 -10.42 1.74
CA SER A 122 -9.06 -9.84 1.63
C SER A 122 -8.45 -9.54 3.00
N ALA A 123 -9.22 -8.93 3.91
CA ALA A 123 -8.76 -8.63 5.27
C ALA A 123 -8.44 -9.91 6.07
N ALA A 124 -9.28 -10.94 5.96
CA ALA A 124 -9.05 -12.22 6.63
C ALA A 124 -7.73 -12.87 6.16
N ARG A 125 -7.45 -12.85 4.85
CA ARG A 125 -6.18 -13.36 4.30
C ARG A 125 -4.97 -12.59 4.82
N ILE A 126 -5.07 -11.26 4.92
CA ILE A 126 -3.99 -10.43 5.49
C ILE A 126 -3.77 -10.77 6.97
N LEU A 127 -4.85 -10.88 7.76
CA LEU A 127 -4.74 -11.25 9.17
C LEU A 127 -4.12 -12.63 9.36
N SER A 128 -4.55 -13.64 8.59
CA SER A 128 -3.95 -14.97 8.63
C SER A 128 -2.44 -14.93 8.37
N LEU A 129 -1.99 -14.18 7.36
CA LEU A 129 -0.56 -14.01 7.11
C LEU A 129 0.18 -13.38 8.30
N LEU A 130 -0.41 -12.35 8.92
CA LEU A 130 0.19 -11.69 10.08
C LEU A 130 0.25 -12.61 11.31
N GLU A 131 -0.79 -13.42 11.54
CA GLU A 131 -0.83 -14.46 12.59
C GLU A 131 0.23 -15.53 12.35
N GLU A 132 0.32 -16.07 11.12
CA GLU A 132 1.31 -17.08 10.73
C GLU A 132 2.75 -16.60 10.95
N ARG A 133 2.98 -15.29 10.75
CA ARG A 133 4.29 -14.65 11.00
C ARG A 133 4.50 -14.22 12.45
N GLY A 134 3.54 -14.43 13.34
CA GLY A 134 3.61 -14.01 14.73
C GLY A 134 3.62 -12.51 14.94
N LEU A 135 3.11 -11.74 13.97
CA LEU A 135 3.08 -10.28 14.02
C LEU A 135 1.83 -9.73 14.74
N VAL A 136 0.81 -10.53 14.82
CA VAL A 136 -0.40 -10.26 15.63
C VAL A 136 -0.75 -11.54 16.41
N PRO A 137 -1.42 -11.43 17.57
CA PRO A 137 -1.94 -12.61 18.27
C PRO A 137 -2.90 -13.38 17.36
N ALA A 138 -2.82 -14.71 17.39
CA ALA A 138 -3.86 -15.53 16.77
C ALA A 138 -5.22 -15.18 17.37
N ALA A 139 -6.26 -15.10 16.55
CA ALA A 139 -7.62 -14.92 17.04
C ALA A 139 -7.93 -16.07 18.00
N GLU A 140 -8.09 -15.76 19.29
CA GLU A 140 -8.60 -16.74 20.24
C GLU A 140 -9.96 -17.19 19.69
N GLY A 141 -10.08 -18.51 19.42
CA GLY A 141 -11.32 -19.08 18.91
C GLY A 141 -12.47 -18.61 19.78
N ALA A 142 -13.40 -17.85 19.22
CA ALA A 142 -14.62 -17.52 19.93
C ALA A 142 -15.25 -18.84 20.39
N PRO A 143 -15.52 -19.02 21.68
CA PRO A 143 -16.19 -20.23 22.13
C PRO A 143 -17.52 -20.32 21.36
N LEU A 144 -17.67 -21.41 20.62
CA LEU A 144 -18.96 -21.77 20.02
C LEU A 144 -19.96 -21.92 21.18
N GLY A 145 -20.73 -20.84 21.40
CA GLY A 145 -21.89 -20.85 22.27
C GLY A 145 -23.12 -21.35 21.53
#